data_2cd999866d1eef40fb0cc0ac2f276a8d
#
_entry.id   2cd999866d1eef40fb0cc0ac2f276a8d
#
_cell.length_a   1.000
_cell.length_b   1.000
_cell.length_c   1.000
_cell.angle_alpha   90.00
_cell.angle_beta   90.00
_cell.angle_gamma   90.00
#
_symmetry.space_group_name_H-M   'P 1'
#
loop_
_entity.id
_entity.type
_entity.pdbx_description
1 polymer ?
#
loop_
_entity_poly.entity_id
_entity_poly.type
_entity_poly.pdbx_seq_one_letter_code
_entity_poly.pdbx_strand_id
1 'polypeptide(L)'
;MKLKTLVSTMASVLLIGSQAAYADKWGDQFPHIAATGDIPGMCSYDAMSKKDYSGRTLTINTHAIPVMGEPTALHAEQFEKLTGAKVEVTHTPAGDLYSKAMVPFQAGQAPYDVVFGFSNFINEWKRYLAPVPQEYVDQMGDVTASHIAIASWDGVMYQYPVDGDRHYLKYRKDVIDNPEMQAKYKADTGNELRVPQTWKEYGEMAAYFNGWDLSLIHI
;
A
#
# COMPACT_ATOMS: atom_id res chain seq x y z
N MET A 1 11.11 -3.50 46.05
CA MET A 1 10.75 -2.52 45.04
C MET A 1 11.90 -2.12 44.08
N LYS A 2 13.09 -2.69 44.19
CA LYS A 2 14.27 -2.37 43.35
C LYS A 2 14.50 -3.32 42.16
N LEU A 3 13.84 -4.49 42.14
CA LEU A 3 14.06 -5.48 41.08
C LEU A 3 13.23 -5.24 39.79
N LYS A 4 12.04 -4.66 39.91
CA LYS A 4 11.18 -4.38 38.75
C LYS A 4 11.69 -3.23 37.84
N THR A 5 12.40 -2.28 38.43
CA THR A 5 12.96 -1.13 37.69
C THR A 5 14.21 -1.53 36.89
N LEU A 6 15.01 -2.49 37.38
CA LEU A 6 16.18 -2.97 36.65
C LEU A 6 15.82 -3.79 35.39
N VAL A 7 14.75 -4.61 35.46
CA VAL A 7 14.32 -5.43 34.33
C VAL A 7 13.73 -4.57 33.21
N SER A 8 13.02 -3.50 33.57
CA SER A 8 12.47 -2.55 32.58
C SER A 8 13.58 -1.76 31.85
N THR A 9 14.64 -1.39 32.54
CA THR A 9 15.75 -0.63 31.95
C THR A 9 16.63 -1.50 31.03
N MET A 10 16.82 -2.79 31.38
CA MET A 10 17.55 -3.71 30.50
C MET A 10 16.81 -4.07 29.23
N ALA A 11 15.47 -4.23 29.28
CA ALA A 11 14.69 -4.50 28.08
C ALA A 11 14.68 -3.31 27.09
N SER A 12 14.66 -2.08 27.59
CA SER A 12 14.71 -0.88 26.76
C SER A 12 16.08 -0.66 26.10
N VAL A 13 17.17 -1.02 26.77
CA VAL A 13 18.53 -0.91 26.23
C VAL A 13 18.81 -1.97 25.16
N LEU A 14 18.24 -3.18 25.28
CA LEU A 14 18.37 -4.23 24.28
C LEU A 14 17.61 -3.92 22.98
N LEU A 15 16.47 -3.24 23.06
CA LEU A 15 15.70 -2.82 21.87
C LEU A 15 16.39 -1.66 21.11
N ILE A 16 17.01 -0.72 21.83
CA ILE A 16 17.75 0.39 21.21
C ILE A 16 19.05 -0.13 20.56
N GLY A 17 19.72 -1.09 21.18
CA GLY A 17 20.93 -1.70 20.64
C GLY A 17 20.73 -2.50 19.36
N SER A 18 19.57 -3.16 19.19
CA SER A 18 19.27 -3.92 17.98
C SER A 18 18.95 -3.01 16.78
N GLN A 19 18.27 -1.90 16.98
CA GLN A 19 17.96 -0.94 15.92
C GLN A 19 19.19 -0.16 15.45
N ALA A 20 20.05 0.25 16.37
CA ALA A 20 21.32 0.93 16.03
C ALA A 20 22.28 0.01 15.25
N ALA A 21 22.43 -1.25 15.66
CA ALA A 21 23.26 -2.24 14.96
C ALA A 21 22.73 -2.57 13.55
N TYR A 22 21.44 -2.42 13.34
CA TYR A 22 20.79 -2.64 12.05
C TYR A 22 21.05 -1.48 11.09
N ALA A 23 20.91 -0.24 11.58
CA ALA A 23 21.18 0.97 10.80
C ALA A 23 22.65 0.99 10.30
N ASP A 24 23.60 0.57 11.14
CA ASP A 24 25.03 0.51 10.79
C ASP A 24 25.34 -0.51 9.68
N LYS A 25 24.55 -1.59 9.57
CA LYS A 25 24.83 -2.66 8.59
C LYS A 25 24.29 -2.33 7.17
N TRP A 26 23.10 -1.75 7.09
CA TRP A 26 22.40 -1.55 5.85
C TRP A 26 22.17 -0.07 5.49
N GLY A 27 22.32 0.84 6.48
CA GLY A 27 22.01 2.25 6.37
C GLY A 27 22.75 2.98 5.24
N ASP A 28 24.02 2.68 5.02
CA ASP A 28 24.81 3.28 3.94
C ASP A 28 24.37 2.79 2.56
N GLN A 29 23.97 1.54 2.46
CA GLN A 29 23.55 0.92 1.20
C GLN A 29 22.07 1.16 0.90
N PHE A 30 21.26 1.24 1.94
CA PHE A 30 19.81 1.43 1.87
C PHE A 30 19.37 2.51 2.88
N PRO A 31 19.51 3.80 2.55
CA PRO A 31 19.31 4.91 3.51
C PRO A 31 17.94 4.95 4.18
N HIS A 32 16.88 4.44 3.53
CA HIS A 32 15.54 4.37 4.12
C HIS A 32 15.47 3.45 5.34
N ILE A 33 16.32 2.41 5.44
CA ILE A 33 16.41 1.51 6.60
C ILE A 33 16.92 2.24 7.85
N ALA A 34 17.79 3.22 7.69
CA ALA A 34 18.24 4.05 8.80
C ALA A 34 17.10 4.82 9.46
N ALA A 35 16.07 5.16 8.68
CA ALA A 35 14.88 5.90 9.15
C ALA A 35 13.74 5.00 9.65
N THR A 36 13.54 3.84 9.02
CA THR A 36 12.35 3.00 9.26
C THR A 36 12.66 1.66 9.95
N GLY A 37 13.93 1.23 9.95
CA GLY A 37 14.32 -0.11 10.38
C GLY A 37 14.01 -1.17 9.31
N ASP A 38 14.44 -2.41 9.60
CA ASP A 38 14.14 -3.58 8.76
C ASP A 38 12.91 -4.33 9.26
N ILE A 39 12.20 -4.99 8.34
CA ILE A 39 11.14 -5.91 8.71
C ILE A 39 11.75 -7.20 9.25
N PRO A 40 11.27 -7.72 10.40
CA PRO A 40 11.73 -9.01 10.89
C PRO A 40 11.20 -10.15 10.01
N GLY A 41 11.89 -11.30 10.06
CA GLY A 41 11.43 -12.53 9.43
C GLY A 41 12.14 -12.87 8.12
N MET A 42 11.50 -13.72 7.31
CA MET A 42 12.13 -14.31 6.11
C MET A 42 12.34 -13.33 4.97
N CYS A 43 11.66 -12.18 4.99
CA CYS A 43 11.82 -11.11 4.00
C CYS A 43 12.74 -9.98 4.50
N SER A 44 13.37 -10.11 5.66
CA SER A 44 14.35 -9.13 6.15
C SER A 44 15.55 -9.05 5.21
N TYR A 45 16.22 -7.89 5.20
CA TYR A 45 17.48 -7.72 4.44
C TYR A 45 18.52 -8.76 4.83
N ASP A 46 18.62 -9.11 6.12
CA ASP A 46 19.49 -10.18 6.59
C ASP A 46 19.14 -11.55 6.02
N ALA A 47 17.87 -11.88 5.93
CA ALA A 47 17.42 -13.14 5.36
C ALA A 47 17.64 -13.17 3.84
N MET A 48 17.31 -12.07 3.16
CA MET A 48 17.49 -11.94 1.71
C MET A 48 18.98 -11.94 1.31
N SER A 49 19.87 -11.29 2.06
CA SER A 49 21.30 -11.27 1.78
C SER A 49 21.99 -12.64 1.86
N LYS A 50 21.32 -13.64 2.42
CA LYS A 50 21.80 -15.04 2.47
C LYS A 50 21.33 -15.88 1.28
N LYS A 51 20.51 -15.29 0.41
CA LYS A 51 20.03 -15.96 -0.81
C LYS A 51 20.96 -15.63 -1.97
N ASP A 52 21.20 -16.60 -2.82
CA ASP A 52 21.92 -16.41 -4.06
C ASP A 52 20.97 -16.79 -5.23
N TYR A 53 20.56 -15.78 -5.98
CA TYR A 53 19.75 -15.93 -7.15
C TYR A 53 20.47 -15.44 -8.42
N SER A 54 21.81 -15.45 -8.38
CA SER A 54 22.65 -15.08 -9.52
C SER A 54 22.28 -15.88 -10.76
N GLY A 55 22.19 -15.20 -11.90
CA GLY A 55 21.78 -15.81 -13.18
C GLY A 55 20.28 -16.04 -13.36
N ARG A 56 19.44 -15.68 -12.37
CA ARG A 56 17.97 -15.68 -12.49
C ARG A 56 17.47 -14.29 -12.85
N THR A 57 16.43 -14.25 -13.67
CA THR A 57 15.68 -13.03 -13.96
C THR A 57 14.26 -13.16 -13.37
N LEU A 58 13.83 -12.13 -12.65
CA LEU A 58 12.46 -11.96 -12.17
C LEU A 58 11.80 -10.85 -12.97
N THR A 59 10.63 -11.10 -13.52
CA THR A 59 9.85 -10.13 -14.29
C THR A 59 8.65 -9.67 -13.48
N ILE A 60 8.49 -8.33 -13.34
CA ILE A 60 7.42 -7.72 -12.55
C ILE A 60 6.63 -6.76 -13.45
N ASN A 61 5.31 -6.86 -13.42
CA ASN A 61 4.41 -5.84 -13.95
C ASN A 61 3.80 -5.05 -12.80
N THR A 62 3.95 -3.72 -12.79
CA THR A 62 3.42 -2.83 -11.77
C THR A 62 2.60 -1.70 -12.36
N HIS A 63 1.82 -1.02 -11.52
CA HIS A 63 1.05 0.15 -11.90
C HIS A 63 1.97 1.34 -12.19
N ALA A 64 1.73 2.07 -13.29
CA ALA A 64 2.59 3.15 -13.79
C ALA A 64 2.48 4.47 -13.01
N ILE A 65 1.68 4.55 -11.93
CA ILE A 65 1.64 5.77 -11.10
C ILE A 65 2.88 5.84 -10.19
N PRO A 66 3.40 7.05 -9.90
CA PRO A 66 4.63 7.21 -9.13
C PRO A 66 4.59 6.52 -7.77
N VAL A 67 3.48 6.63 -7.03
CA VAL A 67 3.32 6.04 -5.68
C VAL A 67 3.40 4.51 -5.66
N MET A 68 3.28 3.84 -6.80
CA MET A 68 3.41 2.38 -6.94
C MET A 68 4.66 2.00 -7.73
N GLY A 69 4.89 2.66 -8.86
CA GLY A 69 5.96 2.33 -9.77
C GLY A 69 7.35 2.62 -9.21
N GLU A 70 7.55 3.78 -8.59
CA GLU A 70 8.85 4.17 -8.03
C GLU A 70 9.28 3.28 -6.86
N PRO A 71 8.45 2.99 -5.85
CA PRO A 71 8.79 2.03 -4.80
C PRO A 71 9.07 0.63 -5.35
N THR A 72 8.31 0.16 -6.33
CA THR A 72 8.56 -1.15 -6.95
C THR A 72 9.93 -1.21 -7.61
N ALA A 73 10.31 -0.17 -8.36
CA ALA A 73 11.63 -0.09 -9.00
C ALA A 73 12.76 -0.03 -7.95
N LEU A 74 12.58 0.76 -6.90
CA LEU A 74 13.54 0.85 -5.79
C LEU A 74 13.74 -0.51 -5.10
N HIS A 75 12.66 -1.20 -4.77
CA HIS A 75 12.74 -2.52 -4.13
C HIS A 75 13.35 -3.57 -5.07
N ALA A 76 13.10 -3.47 -6.38
CA ALA A 76 13.75 -4.32 -7.38
C ALA A 76 15.28 -4.17 -7.35
N GLU A 77 15.80 -2.93 -7.37
CA GLU A 77 17.23 -2.67 -7.25
C GLU A 77 17.83 -3.19 -5.94
N GLN A 78 17.11 -3.06 -4.84
CA GLN A 78 17.54 -3.58 -3.55
C GLN A 78 17.61 -5.10 -3.54
N PHE A 79 16.61 -5.76 -4.10
CA PHE A 79 16.57 -7.21 -4.22
C PHE A 79 17.72 -7.72 -5.10
N GLU A 80 18.03 -7.06 -6.21
CA GLU A 80 19.19 -7.36 -7.05
C GLU A 80 20.51 -7.29 -6.27
N LYS A 81 20.71 -6.18 -5.53
CA LYS A 81 21.91 -5.97 -4.70
C LYS A 81 22.07 -7.01 -3.59
N LEU A 82 20.94 -7.44 -3.01
CA LEU A 82 20.96 -8.43 -1.92
C LEU A 82 21.19 -9.86 -2.39
N THR A 83 20.65 -10.21 -3.57
CA THR A 83 20.51 -11.62 -3.97
C THR A 83 21.25 -12.00 -5.26
N GLY A 84 21.76 -11.01 -6.01
CA GLY A 84 22.41 -11.24 -7.31
C GLY A 84 21.44 -11.57 -8.44
N ALA A 85 20.12 -11.56 -8.20
CA ALA A 85 19.11 -11.69 -9.26
C ALA A 85 19.13 -10.49 -10.21
N LYS A 86 18.57 -10.64 -11.42
CA LYS A 86 18.14 -9.55 -12.28
C LYS A 86 16.63 -9.34 -12.12
N VAL A 87 16.16 -8.10 -12.00
CA VAL A 87 14.74 -7.78 -11.92
C VAL A 87 14.33 -6.82 -13.04
N GLU A 88 13.38 -7.24 -13.83
CA GLU A 88 12.83 -6.43 -14.92
C GLU A 88 11.44 -5.91 -14.52
N VAL A 89 11.31 -4.59 -14.34
CA VAL A 89 10.07 -3.95 -13.95
C VAL A 89 9.40 -3.28 -15.15
N THR A 90 8.18 -3.70 -15.46
CA THR A 90 7.31 -3.09 -16.47
C THR A 90 6.25 -2.24 -15.80
N HIS A 91 6.15 -0.97 -16.20
CA HIS A 91 5.15 -0.03 -15.72
C HIS A 91 3.95 -0.01 -16.66
N THR A 92 2.75 -0.33 -16.16
CA THR A 92 1.52 -0.42 -16.94
C THR A 92 0.46 0.55 -16.42
N PRO A 93 -0.16 1.38 -17.27
CA PRO A 93 -1.29 2.22 -16.87
C PRO A 93 -2.45 1.39 -16.31
N ALA A 94 -3.20 1.97 -15.36
CA ALA A 94 -4.32 1.28 -14.67
C ALA A 94 -5.31 0.61 -15.62
N GLY A 95 -5.69 1.30 -16.70
CA GLY A 95 -6.65 0.79 -17.68
C GLY A 95 -6.19 -0.45 -18.44
N ASP A 96 -4.88 -0.68 -18.52
CA ASP A 96 -4.30 -1.80 -19.27
C ASP A 96 -3.88 -2.98 -18.38
N LEU A 97 -3.80 -2.79 -17.06
CA LEU A 97 -3.33 -3.82 -16.12
C LEU A 97 -4.06 -5.14 -16.25
N TYR A 98 -5.40 -5.07 -16.32
CA TYR A 98 -6.22 -6.26 -16.45
C TYR A 98 -5.92 -7.03 -17.74
N SER A 99 -6.01 -6.36 -18.88
CA SER A 99 -5.85 -6.99 -20.20
C SER A 99 -4.43 -7.49 -20.46
N LYS A 100 -3.41 -6.75 -20.00
CA LYS A 100 -2.00 -7.12 -20.13
C LYS A 100 -1.64 -8.42 -19.42
N ALA A 101 -2.34 -8.76 -18.35
CA ALA A 101 -2.20 -10.04 -17.68
C ALA A 101 -3.20 -11.09 -18.20
N MET A 102 -4.49 -10.72 -18.33
CA MET A 102 -5.55 -11.68 -18.62
C MET A 102 -5.45 -12.32 -19.99
N VAL A 103 -5.06 -11.56 -21.03
CA VAL A 103 -4.95 -12.08 -22.39
C VAL A 103 -3.88 -13.19 -22.48
N PRO A 104 -2.63 -12.99 -21.98
CA PRO A 104 -1.65 -14.09 -21.92
C PRO A 104 -2.09 -15.24 -21.04
N PHE A 105 -2.70 -14.98 -19.87
CA PHE A 105 -3.20 -16.04 -18.99
C PHE A 105 -4.19 -16.96 -19.69
N GLN A 106 -5.12 -16.41 -20.45
CA GLN A 106 -6.08 -17.20 -21.25
C GLN A 106 -5.40 -18.03 -22.34
N ALA A 107 -4.25 -17.55 -22.85
CA ALA A 107 -3.43 -18.26 -23.81
C ALA A 107 -2.48 -19.29 -23.15
N GLY A 108 -2.59 -19.52 -21.84
CA GLY A 108 -1.71 -20.42 -21.09
C GLY A 108 -0.28 -19.91 -20.92
N GLN A 109 -0.08 -18.60 -21.00
CA GLN A 109 1.22 -17.94 -20.86
C GLN A 109 1.29 -17.15 -19.55
N ALA A 110 2.47 -17.11 -18.93
CA ALA A 110 2.79 -16.25 -17.79
C ALA A 110 3.80 -15.19 -18.26
N PRO A 111 3.36 -13.99 -18.68
CA PRO A 111 4.24 -12.97 -19.22
C PRO A 111 5.11 -12.31 -18.17
N TYR A 112 4.73 -12.45 -16.90
CA TYR A 112 5.42 -11.91 -15.73
C TYR A 112 5.39 -12.94 -14.61
N ASP A 113 6.44 -12.95 -13.77
CA ASP A 113 6.50 -13.76 -12.56
C ASP A 113 5.65 -13.14 -11.44
N VAL A 114 5.59 -11.80 -11.40
CA VAL A 114 4.78 -11.03 -10.46
C VAL A 114 3.95 -10.01 -11.21
N VAL A 115 2.65 -9.96 -10.93
CA VAL A 115 1.72 -9.00 -11.52
C VAL A 115 1.04 -8.16 -10.46
N PHE A 116 1.01 -6.85 -10.65
CA PHE A 116 0.14 -5.97 -9.88
C PHE A 116 -1.30 -6.13 -10.36
N GLY A 117 -2.22 -6.25 -9.41
CA GLY A 117 -3.65 -6.33 -9.70
C GLY A 117 -4.48 -5.66 -8.61
N PHE A 118 -5.55 -5.00 -9.00
CA PHE A 118 -6.54 -4.53 -8.05
C PHE A 118 -7.31 -5.72 -7.46
N SER A 119 -7.78 -5.58 -6.22
CA SER A 119 -8.46 -6.66 -5.50
C SER A 119 -9.69 -7.23 -6.22
N ASN A 120 -10.37 -6.41 -7.02
CA ASN A 120 -11.51 -6.85 -7.83
C ASN A 120 -11.13 -7.79 -8.98
N PHE A 121 -9.86 -7.90 -9.36
CA PHE A 121 -9.40 -8.84 -10.39
C PHE A 121 -9.27 -10.28 -9.86
N ILE A 122 -9.17 -10.48 -8.55
CA ILE A 122 -8.87 -11.77 -7.93
C ILE A 122 -9.88 -12.86 -8.30
N ASN A 123 -11.16 -12.49 -8.48
CA ASN A 123 -12.19 -13.44 -8.86
C ASN A 123 -11.88 -14.21 -10.16
N GLU A 124 -11.31 -13.52 -11.14
CA GLU A 124 -10.97 -14.10 -12.43
C GLU A 124 -9.51 -14.57 -12.47
N TRP A 125 -8.60 -13.86 -11.82
CA TRP A 125 -7.18 -14.15 -11.88
C TRP A 125 -6.73 -15.33 -11.02
N LYS A 126 -7.42 -15.64 -9.92
CA LYS A 126 -7.06 -16.71 -8.96
C LYS A 126 -6.72 -18.05 -9.61
N ARG A 127 -7.36 -18.37 -10.74
CA ARG A 127 -7.10 -19.63 -11.47
C ARG A 127 -5.74 -19.68 -12.17
N TYR A 128 -5.10 -18.53 -12.31
CA TYR A 128 -3.80 -18.35 -12.96
C TYR A 128 -2.69 -17.99 -11.97
N LEU A 129 -3.05 -17.61 -10.76
CA LEU A 129 -2.12 -17.17 -9.72
C LEU A 129 -1.77 -18.34 -8.79
N ALA A 130 -0.51 -18.38 -8.35
CA ALA A 130 -0.13 -19.24 -7.25
C ALA A 130 -0.73 -18.70 -5.94
N PRO A 131 -1.23 -19.55 -5.04
CA PRO A 131 -1.63 -19.12 -3.71
C PRO A 131 -0.42 -18.60 -2.93
N VAL A 132 -0.64 -17.61 -2.09
CA VAL A 132 0.38 -17.15 -1.13
C VAL A 132 0.61 -18.27 -0.11
N PRO A 133 1.86 -18.74 0.08
CA PRO A 133 2.14 -19.75 1.07
C PRO A 133 1.77 -19.30 2.49
N GLN A 134 1.19 -20.20 3.29
CA GLN A 134 0.68 -19.88 4.62
C GLN A 134 1.75 -19.28 5.54
N GLU A 135 2.99 -19.71 5.41
CA GLU A 135 4.12 -19.18 6.17
C GLU A 135 4.38 -17.68 5.97
N TYR A 136 4.01 -17.14 4.81
CA TYR A 136 4.07 -15.70 4.56
C TYR A 136 2.83 -14.98 5.10
N VAL A 137 1.65 -15.58 4.99
CA VAL A 137 0.42 -15.03 5.56
C VAL A 137 0.56 -14.87 7.07
N ASP A 138 1.15 -15.84 7.75
CA ASP A 138 1.35 -15.85 9.20
C ASP A 138 2.32 -14.74 9.67
N GLN A 139 3.12 -14.19 8.78
CA GLN A 139 4.06 -13.10 9.08
C GLN A 139 3.51 -11.69 8.77
N MET A 140 2.30 -11.59 8.22
CA MET A 140 1.64 -10.31 7.89
C MET A 140 0.94 -9.68 9.11
N GLY A 141 1.59 -9.67 10.28
CA GLY A 141 0.97 -9.20 11.54
C GLY A 141 0.63 -7.70 11.56
N ASP A 142 1.24 -6.90 10.71
CA ASP A 142 0.97 -5.47 10.53
C ASP A 142 -0.09 -5.17 9.46
N VAL A 143 -0.49 -6.17 8.66
CA VAL A 143 -1.53 -6.03 7.65
C VAL A 143 -2.91 -6.22 8.28
N THR A 144 -3.83 -5.29 8.03
CA THR A 144 -5.18 -5.38 8.60
C THR A 144 -5.97 -6.56 8.03
N ALA A 145 -6.86 -7.11 8.86
CA ALA A 145 -7.72 -8.24 8.46
C ALA A 145 -8.57 -7.94 7.20
N SER A 146 -8.95 -6.67 6.98
CA SER A 146 -9.68 -6.27 5.78
C SER A 146 -8.83 -6.40 4.52
N HIS A 147 -7.54 -6.04 4.56
CA HIS A 147 -6.65 -6.20 3.42
C HIS A 147 -6.37 -7.68 3.10
N ILE A 148 -6.20 -8.52 4.13
CA ILE A 148 -6.08 -9.96 3.94
C ILE A 148 -7.36 -10.52 3.32
N ALA A 149 -8.54 -10.09 3.79
CA ALA A 149 -9.83 -10.55 3.27
C ALA A 149 -10.01 -10.21 1.78
N ILE A 150 -9.69 -8.98 1.34
CA ILE A 150 -9.82 -8.57 -0.07
C ILE A 150 -8.73 -9.15 -0.98
N ALA A 151 -7.61 -9.60 -0.41
CA ALA A 151 -6.54 -10.31 -1.11
C ALA A 151 -6.78 -11.82 -1.20
N SER A 152 -7.89 -12.31 -0.65
CA SER A 152 -8.22 -13.72 -0.53
C SER A 152 -9.51 -14.08 -1.30
N TRP A 153 -9.62 -15.34 -1.71
CA TRP A 153 -10.82 -15.94 -2.27
C TRP A 153 -11.03 -17.33 -1.69
N ASP A 154 -12.24 -17.59 -1.18
CA ASP A 154 -12.58 -18.86 -0.52
C ASP A 154 -11.57 -19.27 0.58
N GLY A 155 -11.07 -18.28 1.34
CA GLY A 155 -10.12 -18.50 2.43
C GLY A 155 -8.66 -18.69 1.97
N VAL A 156 -8.38 -18.62 0.69
CA VAL A 156 -7.02 -18.73 0.13
C VAL A 156 -6.56 -17.35 -0.34
N MET A 157 -5.40 -16.91 0.13
CA MET A 157 -4.80 -15.64 -0.27
C MET A 157 -4.02 -15.80 -1.58
N TYR A 158 -4.23 -14.89 -2.53
CA TYR A 158 -3.58 -14.88 -3.85
C TYR A 158 -2.79 -13.61 -4.16
N GLN A 159 -2.91 -12.58 -3.34
CA GLN A 159 -2.24 -11.30 -3.54
C GLN A 159 -1.56 -10.86 -2.24
N TYR A 160 -0.37 -10.27 -2.37
CA TYR A 160 0.24 -9.52 -1.27
C TYR A 160 -0.29 -8.09 -1.29
N PRO A 161 -0.89 -7.58 -0.20
CA PRO A 161 -1.25 -6.18 -0.11
C PRO A 161 0.00 -5.29 -0.16
N VAL A 162 0.04 -4.38 -1.12
CA VAL A 162 1.18 -3.45 -1.31
C VAL A 162 0.77 -1.99 -1.14
N ASP A 163 -0.55 -1.74 -1.00
CA ASP A 163 -1.13 -0.42 -0.81
C ASP A 163 -2.38 -0.52 0.06
N GLY A 164 -2.69 0.54 0.78
CA GLY A 164 -3.83 0.62 1.69
C GLY A 164 -4.55 1.94 1.58
N ASP A 165 -5.51 2.03 0.66
CA ASP A 165 -6.37 3.18 0.52
C ASP A 165 -7.28 3.38 1.74
N ARG A 166 -7.46 4.63 2.12
CA ARG A 166 -8.42 5.04 3.14
C ARG A 166 -9.50 5.90 2.52
N HIS A 167 -10.74 5.65 2.91
CA HIS A 167 -11.84 6.53 2.57
C HIS A 167 -11.92 7.68 3.55
N TYR A 168 -11.85 8.90 3.06
CA TYR A 168 -12.07 10.11 3.85
C TYR A 168 -12.74 11.18 2.99
N LEU A 169 -13.49 12.03 3.67
CA LEU A 169 -14.10 13.19 3.06
C LEU A 169 -13.06 14.33 2.99
N LYS A 170 -12.78 14.79 1.77
CA LYS A 170 -12.08 16.05 1.53
C LYS A 170 -13.13 17.13 1.25
N TYR A 171 -13.01 18.26 1.91
CA TYR A 171 -13.93 19.38 1.75
C TYR A 171 -13.20 20.71 1.70
N ARG A 172 -13.85 21.70 1.13
CA ARG A 172 -13.38 23.08 1.08
C ARG A 172 -13.70 23.75 2.42
N LYS A 173 -12.66 23.86 3.27
CA LYS A 173 -12.79 24.50 4.58
C LYS A 173 -13.21 25.96 4.46
N ASP A 174 -12.65 26.69 3.50
CA ASP A 174 -12.99 28.10 3.19
C ASP A 174 -14.43 28.30 2.74
N VAL A 175 -15.09 27.30 2.16
CA VAL A 175 -16.53 27.33 1.83
C VAL A 175 -17.37 26.99 3.06
N ILE A 176 -17.02 25.93 3.76
CA ILE A 176 -17.78 25.45 4.92
C ILE A 176 -17.75 26.46 6.07
N ASP A 177 -16.62 27.12 6.30
CA ASP A 177 -16.43 28.07 7.40
C ASP A 177 -16.81 29.52 7.01
N ASN A 178 -17.21 29.78 5.75
CA ASN A 178 -17.58 31.11 5.30
C ASN A 178 -18.94 31.53 5.86
N PRO A 179 -19.05 32.61 6.63
CA PRO A 179 -20.31 33.03 7.24
C PRO A 179 -21.43 33.38 6.24
N GLU A 180 -21.07 33.97 5.07
CA GLU A 180 -22.04 34.32 4.04
C GLU A 180 -22.59 33.05 3.37
N MET A 181 -21.73 32.07 3.11
CA MET A 181 -22.14 30.77 2.58
C MET A 181 -23.01 29.99 3.57
N GLN A 182 -22.67 30.03 4.86
CA GLN A 182 -23.48 29.43 5.92
C GLN A 182 -24.86 30.05 6.00
N ALA A 183 -24.93 31.39 5.99
CA ALA A 183 -26.20 32.10 6.01
C ALA A 183 -27.05 31.81 4.78
N LYS A 184 -26.45 31.81 3.58
CA LYS A 184 -27.12 31.50 2.33
C LYS A 184 -27.62 30.05 2.31
N TYR A 185 -26.79 29.09 2.64
CA TYR A 185 -27.18 27.69 2.67
C TYR A 185 -28.35 27.43 3.61
N LYS A 186 -28.30 28.06 4.80
CA LYS A 186 -29.39 27.96 5.78
C LYS A 186 -30.68 28.59 5.29
N ALA A 187 -30.60 29.74 4.62
CA ALA A 187 -31.76 30.40 4.04
C ALA A 187 -32.42 29.56 2.91
N ASP A 188 -31.60 28.94 2.08
CA ASP A 188 -32.07 28.19 0.90
C ASP A 188 -32.57 26.77 1.25
N THR A 189 -31.94 26.11 2.23
CA THR A 189 -32.20 24.70 2.54
C THR A 189 -32.85 24.45 3.91
N GLY A 190 -32.79 25.42 4.82
CA GLY A 190 -33.18 25.26 6.21
C GLY A 190 -32.14 24.54 7.09
N ASN A 191 -31.10 24.00 6.49
CA ASN A 191 -30.04 23.23 7.18
C ASN A 191 -28.81 24.11 7.46
N GLU A 192 -27.98 23.67 8.39
CA GLU A 192 -26.70 24.34 8.67
C GLU A 192 -25.61 23.82 7.71
N LEU A 193 -24.82 24.76 7.15
CA LEU A 193 -23.62 24.40 6.38
C LEU A 193 -22.50 24.05 7.35
N ARG A 194 -22.18 22.77 7.44
CA ARG A 194 -21.11 22.20 8.27
C ARG A 194 -20.53 20.94 7.61
N VAL A 195 -19.46 20.44 8.14
CA VAL A 195 -18.94 19.13 7.67
C VAL A 195 -20.03 18.06 7.85
N PRO A 196 -20.45 17.38 6.78
CA PRO A 196 -21.54 16.40 6.82
C PRO A 196 -21.16 15.22 7.71
N GLN A 197 -22.12 14.73 8.51
CA GLN A 197 -21.94 13.60 9.42
C GLN A 197 -22.59 12.32 8.87
N THR A 198 -23.41 12.45 7.83
CA THR A 198 -24.11 11.33 7.20
C THR A 198 -24.02 11.42 5.68
N TRP A 199 -24.18 10.27 5.00
CA TRP A 199 -24.26 10.22 3.55
C TRP A 199 -25.43 11.05 2.99
N LYS A 200 -26.52 11.16 3.73
CA LYS A 200 -27.68 11.99 3.35
C LYS A 200 -27.26 13.47 3.34
N GLU A 201 -26.69 13.97 4.43
CA GLU A 201 -26.19 15.35 4.51
C GLU A 201 -25.15 15.66 3.43
N TYR A 202 -24.24 14.70 3.18
CA TYR A 202 -23.25 14.82 2.10
C TYR A 202 -23.93 14.97 0.73
N GLY A 203 -24.90 14.10 0.42
CA GLY A 203 -25.62 14.13 -0.85
C GLY A 203 -26.43 15.42 -1.05
N GLU A 204 -27.12 15.91 -0.02
CA GLU A 204 -27.86 17.18 -0.02
C GLU A 204 -26.93 18.37 -0.27
N MET A 205 -25.81 18.40 0.41
CA MET A 205 -24.80 19.46 0.24
C MET A 205 -24.16 19.41 -1.14
N ALA A 206 -23.80 18.22 -1.63
CA ALA A 206 -23.22 18.05 -2.96
C ALA A 206 -24.22 18.48 -4.05
N ALA A 207 -25.50 18.16 -3.91
CA ALA A 207 -26.55 18.60 -4.83
C ALA A 207 -26.72 20.13 -4.82
N TYR A 208 -26.67 20.75 -3.64
CA TYR A 208 -26.79 22.21 -3.50
C TYR A 208 -25.65 22.94 -4.20
N PHE A 209 -24.40 22.49 -4.02
CA PHE A 209 -23.24 23.14 -4.63
C PHE A 209 -22.94 22.68 -6.05
N ASN A 210 -23.73 21.75 -6.60
CA ASN A 210 -23.54 21.29 -7.97
C ASN A 210 -23.75 22.42 -8.97
N GLY A 211 -22.75 22.65 -9.83
CA GLY A 211 -22.76 23.71 -10.82
C GLY A 211 -22.35 25.11 -10.31
N TRP A 212 -22.00 25.24 -9.04
CA TRP A 212 -21.41 26.47 -8.54
C TRP A 212 -19.96 26.61 -9.01
N ASP A 213 -19.62 27.79 -9.54
CA ASP A 213 -18.22 28.13 -9.80
C ASP A 213 -17.55 28.51 -8.46
N LEU A 214 -17.02 27.52 -7.79
CA LEU A 214 -16.24 27.69 -6.57
C LEU A 214 -14.75 27.88 -6.87
N SER A 215 -14.43 28.23 -8.11
CA SER A 215 -13.04 28.51 -8.55
C SER A 215 -12.06 27.38 -8.23
N LEU A 216 -12.52 26.13 -8.35
CA LEU A 216 -11.72 24.98 -8.04
C LEU A 216 -11.32 24.22 -9.27
N ILE A 217 -10.08 23.86 -9.25
CA ILE A 217 -9.46 22.87 -10.12
C ILE A 217 -10.49 21.81 -10.51
N HIS A 218 -10.89 21.85 -11.78
CA HIS A 218 -11.65 20.79 -12.38
C HIS A 218 -10.74 19.56 -12.42
N ILE A 219 -11.01 18.65 -11.51
CA ILE A 219 -10.43 17.30 -11.60
C ILE A 219 -11.30 16.50 -12.56
#